data_f99405e7216818cca7cf6a466d7759ca
#
_entry.id   f99405e7216818cca7cf6a466d7759ca
#
_cell.length_a   1.000
_cell.length_b   1.000
_cell.length_c   1.000
_cell.angle_alpha   90.00
_cell.angle_beta   90.00
_cell.angle_gamma   90.00
#
_symmetry.space_group_name_H-M   'P 1'
#
loop_
_entity.id
_entity.type
_entity.pdbx_description
1 polymer ?
#
loop_
_entity_poly.entity_id
_entity_poly.type
_entity_poly.pdbx_seq_one_letter_code
_entity_poly.pdbx_strand_id
1 'polypeptide(L)'
;DLTAPCISSSQVIRTAKLLTVIAEHLGKSEDVKAYSEDIKRISNGLQKYAWDDEAGYYSYVIHDETGEAKEQLRSESGENMNKTMDGIYPLIAGITTDEQTGRILSHLKSEDEMMSKVGISAVNMKAGYYATNGYWNGNVWFSHQWFVWKTMLDIGEADFAYKIAKVALDSWKREVEYSYYTFEMLSITTGRGGWFHNFGGLSAPVNIWASAYFKAGTFNLGFDSFCENYSFENDFTHFSADVSHYNGKDSIMLVVMNDKNNYVVTVDGEKAVFNERSKGTFEIKLPSDKKRVKIEIQLV
;
A
#
# COMPACT_ATOMS: atom_id res chain seq x y z
N ASP A 1 17.06 -23.78 7.39
CA ASP A 1 16.63 -23.51 6.01
C ASP A 1 17.20 -22.18 5.54
N LEU A 2 17.82 -22.19 4.37
CA LEU A 2 18.47 -21.03 3.77
C LEU A 2 17.52 -20.30 2.80
N THR A 3 16.28 -20.09 3.20
CA THR A 3 15.26 -19.43 2.38
C THR A 3 15.17 -17.96 2.74
N ALA A 4 15.34 -17.08 1.75
CA ALA A 4 15.21 -15.64 1.91
C ALA A 4 13.82 -15.16 1.50
N PRO A 5 13.04 -14.54 2.42
CA PRO A 5 11.76 -13.95 2.11
C PRO A 5 11.92 -12.58 1.44
N CYS A 6 11.15 -12.34 0.37
CA CYS A 6 11.20 -11.06 -0.33
C CYS A 6 10.62 -9.88 0.50
N ILE A 7 9.75 -10.16 1.47
CA ILE A 7 9.22 -9.13 2.38
C ILE A 7 10.33 -8.43 3.17
N SER A 8 11.28 -9.17 3.75
CA SER A 8 12.37 -8.58 4.55
C SER A 8 13.22 -7.64 3.70
N SER A 9 13.61 -8.08 2.50
CA SER A 9 14.37 -7.26 1.54
C SER A 9 13.58 -6.01 1.12
N SER A 10 12.28 -6.14 0.91
CA SER A 10 11.39 -5.03 0.55
C SER A 10 11.27 -4.00 1.68
N GLN A 11 11.19 -4.45 2.94
CA GLN A 11 11.17 -3.56 4.10
C GLN A 11 12.50 -2.80 4.27
N VAL A 12 13.63 -3.45 4.00
CA VAL A 12 14.94 -2.78 4.01
C VAL A 12 15.00 -1.71 2.92
N ILE A 13 14.51 -1.99 1.71
CA ILE A 13 14.42 -0.99 0.63
C ILE A 13 13.54 0.20 1.05
N ARG A 14 12.36 -0.05 1.63
CA ARG A 14 11.48 1.02 2.14
C ARG A 14 12.17 1.87 3.20
N THR A 15 12.86 1.23 4.15
CA THR A 15 13.61 1.93 5.20
C THR A 15 14.74 2.76 4.59
N ALA A 16 15.51 2.21 3.66
CA ALA A 16 16.61 2.91 3.00
C ALA A 16 16.09 4.12 2.18
N LYS A 17 14.96 4.00 1.47
CA LYS A 17 14.32 5.14 0.79
C LYS A 17 13.97 6.27 1.77
N LEU A 18 13.36 5.95 2.91
CA LEU A 18 13.04 6.95 3.92
C LEU A 18 14.31 7.59 4.52
N LEU A 19 15.32 6.78 4.82
CA LEU A 19 16.62 7.28 5.32
C LEU A 19 17.33 8.16 4.29
N THR A 20 17.20 7.88 2.99
CA THR A 20 17.73 8.73 1.92
C THR A 20 17.10 10.13 1.99
N VAL A 21 15.77 10.22 2.09
CA VAL A 21 15.06 11.50 2.21
C VAL A 21 15.51 12.27 3.47
N ILE A 22 15.61 11.58 4.60
CA ILE A 22 16.08 12.18 5.87
C ILE A 22 17.53 12.67 5.73
N ALA A 23 18.41 11.87 5.14
CA ALA A 23 19.81 12.22 4.95
C ALA A 23 19.98 13.43 4.00
N GLU A 24 19.18 13.52 2.94
CA GLU A 24 19.14 14.70 2.05
C GLU A 24 18.79 15.97 2.83
N HIS A 25 17.75 15.94 3.65
CA HIS A 25 17.34 17.08 4.48
C HIS A 25 18.38 17.49 5.54
N LEU A 26 19.17 16.52 6.00
CA LEU A 26 20.26 16.75 6.97
C LEU A 26 21.61 17.08 6.29
N GLY A 27 21.68 17.14 4.97
CA GLY A 27 22.92 17.40 4.24
C GLY A 27 23.97 16.27 4.36
N LYS A 28 23.54 15.02 4.61
CA LYS A 28 24.39 13.83 4.79
C LYS A 28 24.64 13.13 3.45
N SER A 29 25.43 13.71 2.58
CA SER A 29 25.64 13.20 1.19
C SER A 29 26.21 11.78 1.11
N GLU A 30 27.12 11.41 2.02
CA GLU A 30 27.69 10.06 2.06
C GLU A 30 26.62 9.00 2.45
N ASP A 31 25.72 9.33 3.38
CA ASP A 31 24.62 8.45 3.77
C ASP A 31 23.62 8.30 2.61
N VAL A 32 23.30 9.38 1.90
CA VAL A 32 22.45 9.34 0.68
C VAL A 32 23.02 8.37 -0.35
N LYS A 33 24.34 8.43 -0.58
CA LYS A 33 25.03 7.53 -1.52
C LYS A 33 24.93 6.08 -1.04
N ALA A 34 25.29 5.81 0.22
CA ALA A 34 25.28 4.46 0.78
C ALA A 34 23.88 3.83 0.70
N TYR A 35 22.82 4.53 1.13
CA TYR A 35 21.45 4.03 1.05
C TYR A 35 20.99 3.81 -0.39
N SER A 36 21.37 4.69 -1.32
CA SER A 36 21.04 4.54 -2.75
C SER A 36 21.72 3.30 -3.37
N GLU A 37 22.97 3.01 -2.98
CA GLU A 37 23.69 1.79 -3.38
C GLU A 37 23.02 0.53 -2.82
N ASP A 38 22.60 0.55 -1.56
CA ASP A 38 21.87 -0.56 -0.94
C ASP A 38 20.52 -0.81 -1.61
N ILE A 39 19.73 0.24 -1.86
CA ILE A 39 18.46 0.14 -2.60
C ILE A 39 18.69 -0.55 -3.95
N LYS A 40 19.69 -0.07 -4.72
CA LYS A 40 20.01 -0.63 -6.04
C LYS A 40 20.45 -2.09 -5.96
N ARG A 41 21.34 -2.42 -5.02
CA ARG A 41 21.87 -3.77 -4.84
C ARG A 41 20.78 -4.76 -4.48
N ILE A 42 19.93 -4.42 -3.49
CA ILE A 42 18.86 -5.31 -3.02
C ILE A 42 17.78 -5.45 -4.08
N SER A 43 17.39 -4.35 -4.73
CA SER A 43 16.40 -4.37 -5.82
C SER A 43 16.85 -5.26 -6.98
N ASN A 44 18.11 -5.15 -7.40
CA ASN A 44 18.67 -5.99 -8.46
C ASN A 44 18.67 -7.47 -8.07
N GLY A 45 18.92 -7.79 -6.80
CA GLY A 45 18.83 -9.15 -6.29
C GLY A 45 17.41 -9.71 -6.37
N LEU A 46 16.42 -8.96 -5.92
CA LEU A 46 15.01 -9.35 -6.02
C LEU A 46 14.55 -9.52 -7.48
N GLN A 47 14.91 -8.60 -8.36
CA GLN A 47 14.57 -8.68 -9.78
C GLN A 47 15.21 -9.90 -10.46
N LYS A 48 16.46 -10.20 -10.12
CA LYS A 48 17.20 -11.30 -10.76
C LYS A 48 16.78 -12.69 -10.30
N TYR A 49 16.49 -12.82 -9.00
CA TYR A 49 16.35 -14.15 -8.39
C TYR A 49 14.92 -14.45 -7.91
N ALA A 50 14.15 -13.44 -7.48
CA ALA A 50 12.87 -13.67 -6.86
C ALA A 50 11.68 -13.55 -7.82
N TRP A 51 11.75 -12.72 -8.86
CA TRP A 51 10.64 -12.58 -9.80
C TRP A 51 10.36 -13.89 -10.54
N ASP A 52 9.15 -14.40 -10.39
CA ASP A 52 8.64 -15.57 -11.11
C ASP A 52 7.69 -15.10 -12.20
N ASP A 53 8.19 -15.11 -13.43
CA ASP A 53 7.43 -14.61 -14.58
C ASP A 53 6.24 -15.49 -14.95
N GLU A 54 6.29 -16.78 -14.67
CA GLU A 54 5.15 -17.68 -14.87
C GLU A 54 4.02 -17.38 -13.89
N ALA A 55 4.35 -17.27 -12.60
CA ALA A 55 3.37 -17.04 -11.54
C ALA A 55 2.88 -15.59 -11.45
N GLY A 56 3.68 -14.62 -11.90
CA GLY A 56 3.41 -13.20 -11.72
C GLY A 56 3.54 -12.71 -10.26
N TYR A 57 4.40 -13.37 -9.50
CA TYR A 57 4.71 -13.06 -8.09
C TYR A 57 6.22 -13.10 -7.85
N TYR A 58 6.66 -12.47 -6.76
CA TYR A 58 8.01 -12.69 -6.26
C TYR A 58 8.04 -13.93 -5.36
N SER A 59 8.94 -14.86 -5.65
CA SER A 59 9.12 -16.09 -4.90
C SER A 59 10.05 -15.90 -3.72
N TYR A 60 10.00 -16.81 -2.76
CA TYR A 60 11.11 -17.05 -1.85
C TYR A 60 12.30 -17.61 -2.62
N VAL A 61 13.51 -17.24 -2.22
CA VAL A 61 14.75 -17.68 -2.85
C VAL A 61 15.52 -18.60 -1.92
N ILE A 62 15.86 -19.78 -2.39
CA ILE A 62 16.71 -20.73 -1.66
C ILE A 62 18.18 -20.37 -1.93
N HIS A 63 18.97 -20.30 -0.85
CA HIS A 63 20.40 -20.05 -0.87
C HIS A 63 21.17 -21.28 -0.43
N ASP A 64 22.41 -21.39 -0.85
CA ASP A 64 23.32 -22.41 -0.31
C ASP A 64 23.99 -21.91 1.00
N GLU A 65 24.85 -22.77 1.55
CA GLU A 65 25.57 -22.48 2.79
C GLU A 65 26.55 -21.30 2.70
N THR A 66 26.90 -20.88 1.48
CA THR A 66 27.75 -19.69 1.23
C THR A 66 26.93 -18.41 1.08
N GLY A 67 25.59 -18.52 1.05
CA GLY A 67 24.67 -17.40 0.84
C GLY A 67 24.41 -17.08 -0.62
N GLU A 68 24.83 -17.93 -1.57
CA GLU A 68 24.51 -17.73 -2.98
C GLU A 68 23.10 -18.20 -3.31
N ALA A 69 22.35 -17.37 -4.06
CA ALA A 69 21.01 -17.69 -4.53
C ALA A 69 21.05 -18.84 -5.54
N LYS A 70 20.26 -19.89 -5.32
CA LYS A 70 20.21 -21.08 -6.16
C LYS A 70 18.94 -21.16 -6.99
N GLU A 71 17.79 -21.17 -6.36
CA GLU A 71 16.52 -21.39 -7.02
C GLU A 71 15.36 -20.73 -6.26
N GLN A 72 14.21 -20.64 -6.90
CA GLN A 72 12.96 -20.20 -6.29
C GLN A 72 12.32 -21.37 -5.54
N LEU A 73 11.75 -21.09 -4.36
CA LEU A 73 11.04 -22.11 -3.58
C LEU A 73 9.73 -22.50 -4.30
N ARG A 74 9.65 -23.74 -4.69
CA ARG A 74 8.47 -24.34 -5.33
C ARG A 74 7.98 -25.56 -4.57
N SER A 75 6.66 -25.83 -4.68
CA SER A 75 6.09 -27.10 -4.20
C SER A 75 6.58 -28.28 -5.03
N GLU A 76 6.26 -29.51 -4.61
CA GLU A 76 6.52 -30.73 -5.38
C GLU A 76 5.84 -30.70 -6.78
N SER A 77 4.72 -29.99 -6.90
CA SER A 77 4.02 -29.78 -8.19
C SER A 77 4.62 -28.68 -9.06
N GLY A 78 5.68 -28.00 -8.59
CA GLY A 78 6.31 -26.88 -9.29
C GLY A 78 5.66 -25.53 -9.04
N GLU A 79 4.64 -25.44 -8.17
CA GLU A 79 3.95 -24.19 -7.88
C GLU A 79 4.83 -23.25 -7.03
N ASN A 80 4.82 -21.96 -7.36
CA ASN A 80 5.44 -20.91 -6.56
C ASN A 80 4.84 -20.88 -5.13
N MET A 81 5.66 -21.03 -4.10
CA MET A 81 5.23 -21.09 -2.70
C MET A 81 5.00 -19.70 -2.08
N ASN A 82 5.06 -18.63 -2.88
CA ASN A 82 4.87 -17.26 -2.41
C ASN A 82 3.79 -16.48 -3.19
N LYS A 83 2.72 -17.13 -3.64
CA LYS A 83 1.51 -16.46 -4.14
C LYS A 83 0.72 -15.86 -2.96
N THR A 84 1.38 -15.01 -2.20
CA THR A 84 0.91 -14.48 -0.91
C THR A 84 1.05 -12.97 -0.88
N MET A 85 0.60 -12.35 0.22
CA MET A 85 0.88 -10.95 0.48
C MET A 85 2.41 -10.66 0.48
N ASP A 86 3.23 -11.59 0.94
CA ASP A 86 4.70 -11.43 0.93
C ASP A 86 5.25 -11.33 -0.50
N GLY A 87 4.69 -12.10 -1.44
CA GLY A 87 5.09 -12.10 -2.85
C GLY A 87 4.78 -10.81 -3.61
N ILE A 88 4.01 -9.91 -3.02
CA ILE A 88 3.71 -8.59 -3.59
C ILE A 88 4.46 -7.44 -2.91
N TYR A 89 5.22 -7.68 -1.83
CA TYR A 89 5.94 -6.62 -1.12
C TYR A 89 6.96 -5.84 -1.97
N PRO A 90 7.60 -6.40 -3.02
CA PRO A 90 8.40 -5.60 -3.94
C PRO A 90 7.61 -4.50 -4.67
N LEU A 91 6.30 -4.68 -4.90
CA LEU A 91 5.42 -3.59 -5.35
C LEU A 91 5.31 -2.50 -4.28
N ILE A 92 5.14 -2.88 -3.01
CA ILE A 92 5.11 -1.95 -1.87
C ILE A 92 6.44 -1.22 -1.71
N ALA A 93 7.55 -1.90 -2.00
CA ALA A 93 8.88 -1.26 -2.02
C ALA A 93 9.09 -0.31 -3.22
N GLY A 94 8.18 -0.33 -4.20
CA GLY A 94 8.23 0.51 -5.39
C GLY A 94 9.41 0.17 -6.32
N ILE A 95 9.71 -1.13 -6.50
CA ILE A 95 10.80 -1.60 -7.36
C ILE A 95 10.31 -2.41 -8.57
N THR A 96 9.01 -2.63 -8.69
CA THR A 96 8.43 -3.37 -9.81
C THR A 96 8.46 -2.57 -11.10
N THR A 97 8.66 -3.25 -12.23
CA THR A 97 8.42 -2.69 -13.56
C THR A 97 6.92 -2.47 -13.77
N ASP A 98 6.53 -1.72 -14.82
CA ASP A 98 5.11 -1.50 -15.14
C ASP A 98 4.40 -2.81 -15.51
N GLU A 99 5.09 -3.72 -16.20
CA GLU A 99 4.57 -5.06 -16.51
C GLU A 99 4.34 -5.89 -15.24
N GLN A 100 5.34 -5.96 -14.36
CA GLN A 100 5.21 -6.66 -13.08
C GLN A 100 4.10 -6.06 -12.20
N THR A 101 4.02 -4.73 -12.17
CA THR A 101 2.94 -3.99 -11.49
C THR A 101 1.57 -4.42 -12.03
N GLY A 102 1.39 -4.43 -13.36
CA GLY A 102 0.15 -4.84 -14.00
C GLY A 102 -0.25 -6.28 -13.65
N ARG A 103 0.70 -7.20 -13.64
CA ARG A 103 0.47 -8.60 -13.28
C ARG A 103 0.07 -8.76 -11.80
N ILE A 104 0.79 -8.13 -10.88
CA ILE A 104 0.46 -8.16 -9.46
C ILE A 104 -0.93 -7.52 -9.21
N LEU A 105 -1.24 -6.40 -9.86
CA LEU A 105 -2.55 -5.77 -9.76
C LEU A 105 -3.68 -6.66 -10.29
N SER A 106 -3.44 -7.44 -11.35
CA SER A 106 -4.44 -8.39 -11.84
C SER A 106 -4.80 -9.44 -10.80
N HIS A 107 -3.82 -9.98 -10.07
CA HIS A 107 -4.05 -10.89 -8.96
C HIS A 107 -4.77 -10.21 -7.78
N LEU A 108 -4.29 -9.04 -7.37
CA LEU A 108 -4.87 -8.29 -6.24
C LEU A 108 -6.32 -7.88 -6.47
N LYS A 109 -6.68 -7.52 -7.72
CA LYS A 109 -8.04 -7.09 -8.08
C LYS A 109 -9.00 -8.25 -8.36
N SER A 110 -8.48 -9.45 -8.60
CA SER A 110 -9.27 -10.65 -8.94
C SER A 110 -10.04 -11.16 -7.71
N GLU A 111 -11.36 -11.26 -7.84
CA GLU A 111 -12.24 -11.79 -6.79
C GLU A 111 -12.09 -13.31 -6.61
N ASP A 112 -11.58 -14.00 -7.63
CA ASP A 112 -11.26 -15.43 -7.57
C ASP A 112 -9.89 -15.72 -6.95
N GLU A 113 -9.02 -14.71 -6.77
CA GLU A 113 -7.64 -14.91 -6.34
C GLU A 113 -7.32 -14.22 -5.02
N MET A 114 -7.25 -12.89 -5.00
CA MET A 114 -6.84 -12.17 -3.78
C MET A 114 -7.97 -11.35 -3.16
N MET A 115 -8.85 -10.72 -3.95
CA MET A 115 -9.85 -9.79 -3.44
C MET A 115 -11.14 -10.49 -3.06
N SER A 116 -11.31 -10.84 -1.79
CA SER A 116 -12.55 -11.40 -1.28
C SER A 116 -13.58 -10.30 -0.92
N LYS A 117 -14.80 -10.73 -0.56
CA LYS A 117 -15.86 -9.83 -0.04
C LYS A 117 -15.56 -9.26 1.35
N VAL A 118 -14.55 -9.79 2.03
CA VAL A 118 -14.12 -9.37 3.37
C VAL A 118 -12.90 -8.46 3.31
N GLY A 119 -12.09 -8.62 2.26
CA GLY A 119 -10.85 -7.90 2.03
C GLY A 119 -9.86 -8.76 1.25
N ILE A 120 -8.60 -8.31 1.17
CA ILE A 120 -7.55 -9.03 0.47
C ILE A 120 -7.15 -10.26 1.29
N SER A 121 -7.20 -11.44 0.68
CA SER A 121 -6.72 -12.70 1.26
C SER A 121 -5.21 -12.65 1.52
N ALA A 122 -4.75 -13.29 2.59
CA ALA A 122 -3.33 -13.42 2.86
C ALA A 122 -2.58 -14.24 1.80
N VAL A 123 -3.28 -15.15 1.13
CA VAL A 123 -2.77 -16.04 0.08
C VAL A 123 -3.76 -16.05 -1.08
N ASN A 124 -3.25 -16.18 -2.30
CA ASN A 124 -4.07 -16.39 -3.49
C ASN A 124 -4.99 -17.62 -3.30
N MET A 125 -6.30 -17.42 -3.38
CA MET A 125 -7.31 -18.46 -3.11
C MET A 125 -7.25 -19.65 -4.09
N LYS A 126 -6.52 -19.51 -5.20
CA LYS A 126 -6.24 -20.60 -6.17
C LYS A 126 -4.92 -21.33 -5.89
N ALA A 127 -4.11 -20.87 -4.94
CA ALA A 127 -2.86 -21.55 -4.61
C ALA A 127 -3.14 -22.90 -3.92
N GLY A 128 -2.35 -23.93 -4.26
CA GLY A 128 -2.53 -25.27 -3.70
C GLY A 128 -2.35 -25.38 -2.18
N TYR A 129 -1.68 -24.38 -1.58
CA TYR A 129 -1.48 -24.27 -0.13
C TYR A 129 -2.44 -23.27 0.54
N TYR A 130 -3.40 -22.72 -0.20
CA TYR A 130 -4.48 -21.92 0.39
C TYR A 130 -5.32 -22.78 1.34
N ALA A 131 -5.61 -22.26 2.51
CA ALA A 131 -6.50 -22.93 3.47
C ALA A 131 -7.60 -21.97 3.91
N THR A 132 -8.84 -22.27 3.56
CA THR A 132 -10.00 -21.50 4.01
C THR A 132 -9.98 -21.35 5.54
N ASN A 133 -9.98 -20.11 6.02
CA ASN A 133 -9.83 -19.76 7.44
C ASN A 133 -8.46 -20.15 8.06
N GLY A 134 -7.45 -20.46 7.25
CA GLY A 134 -6.09 -20.64 7.72
C GLY A 134 -5.51 -19.33 8.27
N TYR A 135 -4.72 -19.42 9.33
CA TYR A 135 -4.25 -18.24 10.09
C TYR A 135 -3.49 -17.24 9.18
N TRP A 136 -2.37 -17.64 8.60
CA TRP A 136 -1.60 -16.83 7.64
C TRP A 136 -1.77 -17.24 6.17
N ASN A 137 -2.55 -18.27 5.90
CA ASN A 137 -2.72 -18.78 4.55
C ASN A 137 -4.17 -18.81 4.05
N GLY A 138 -5.04 -17.92 4.60
CA GLY A 138 -6.41 -17.82 4.13
C GLY A 138 -7.19 -16.61 4.64
N ASN A 139 -6.98 -16.16 5.86
CA ASN A 139 -7.77 -15.09 6.46
C ASN A 139 -7.33 -13.68 6.01
N VAL A 140 -8.10 -12.67 6.44
CA VAL A 140 -7.92 -11.27 6.06
C VAL A 140 -7.29 -10.50 7.21
N TRP A 141 -6.17 -9.82 6.93
CA TRP A 141 -5.38 -9.06 7.89
C TRP A 141 -5.32 -7.59 7.47
N PHE A 142 -5.86 -6.68 8.27
CA PHE A 142 -5.94 -5.26 7.91
C PHE A 142 -4.58 -4.56 7.82
N SER A 143 -3.57 -5.04 8.54
CA SER A 143 -2.22 -4.53 8.43
C SER A 143 -1.66 -4.64 7.00
N HIS A 144 -1.79 -5.82 6.37
CA HIS A 144 -1.39 -6.01 4.98
C HIS A 144 -2.17 -5.13 4.01
N GLN A 145 -3.49 -5.00 4.23
CA GLN A 145 -4.33 -4.17 3.39
C GLN A 145 -3.97 -2.69 3.48
N TRP A 146 -3.51 -2.23 4.65
CA TRP A 146 -3.04 -0.86 4.80
C TRP A 146 -1.79 -0.58 3.95
N PHE A 147 -0.83 -1.51 3.93
CA PHE A 147 0.36 -1.38 3.06
C PHE A 147 -0.04 -1.33 1.58
N VAL A 148 -0.92 -2.22 1.14
CA VAL A 148 -1.41 -2.22 -0.25
C VAL A 148 -2.16 -0.92 -0.56
N TRP A 149 -3.05 -0.47 0.33
CA TRP A 149 -3.79 0.78 0.16
C TRP A 149 -2.86 1.99 -0.03
N LYS A 150 -1.83 2.13 0.81
CA LYS A 150 -0.81 3.18 0.67
C LYS A 150 -0.10 3.10 -0.68
N THR A 151 0.24 1.89 -1.11
CA THR A 151 0.90 1.66 -2.40
C THR A 151 -0.02 2.01 -3.57
N MET A 152 -1.32 1.75 -3.47
CA MET A 152 -2.28 2.15 -4.51
C MET A 152 -2.32 3.67 -4.69
N LEU A 153 -2.14 4.44 -3.61
CA LEU A 153 -1.98 5.89 -3.70
C LEU A 153 -0.68 6.28 -4.43
N ASP A 154 0.42 5.56 -4.19
CA ASP A 154 1.71 5.83 -4.86
C ASP A 154 1.68 5.58 -6.36
N ILE A 155 0.84 4.68 -6.85
CA ILE A 155 0.79 4.29 -8.27
C ILE A 155 -0.48 4.76 -8.99
N GLY A 156 -1.24 5.68 -8.39
CA GLY A 156 -2.39 6.31 -9.03
C GLY A 156 -3.67 5.47 -9.10
N GLU A 157 -3.74 4.35 -8.37
CA GLU A 157 -4.86 3.39 -8.36
C GLU A 157 -5.94 3.77 -7.33
N ALA A 158 -6.50 4.99 -7.44
CA ALA A 158 -7.46 5.57 -6.48
C ALA A 158 -8.71 4.70 -6.27
N ASP A 159 -9.29 4.15 -7.33
CA ASP A 159 -10.50 3.31 -7.24
C ASP A 159 -10.24 2.02 -6.45
N PHE A 160 -9.08 1.40 -6.66
CA PHE A 160 -8.75 0.19 -5.93
C PHE A 160 -8.35 0.50 -4.47
N ALA A 161 -7.65 1.61 -4.22
CA ALA A 161 -7.42 2.11 -2.87
C ALA A 161 -8.74 2.30 -2.11
N TYR A 162 -9.72 2.96 -2.72
CA TYR A 162 -11.04 3.14 -2.11
C TYR A 162 -11.76 1.80 -1.88
N LYS A 163 -11.71 0.86 -2.85
CA LYS A 163 -12.31 -0.50 -2.70
C LYS A 163 -11.71 -1.20 -1.48
N ILE A 164 -10.39 -1.17 -1.30
CA ILE A 164 -9.72 -1.78 -0.14
C ILE A 164 -10.24 -1.18 1.17
N ALA A 165 -10.19 0.14 1.29
CA ALA A 165 -10.63 0.85 2.50
C ALA A 165 -12.11 0.59 2.80
N LYS A 166 -12.98 0.69 1.79
CA LYS A 166 -14.44 0.52 1.92
C LYS A 166 -14.81 -0.88 2.38
N VAL A 167 -14.23 -1.92 1.75
CA VAL A 167 -14.49 -3.32 2.13
C VAL A 167 -14.01 -3.60 3.55
N ALA A 168 -12.84 -3.09 3.92
CA ALA A 168 -12.31 -3.24 5.28
C ALA A 168 -13.18 -2.53 6.33
N LEU A 169 -13.60 -1.28 6.07
CA LEU A 169 -14.48 -0.52 6.95
C LEU A 169 -15.84 -1.20 7.11
N ASP A 170 -16.45 -1.69 6.04
CA ASP A 170 -17.73 -2.40 6.09
C ASP A 170 -17.62 -3.72 6.85
N SER A 171 -16.52 -4.45 6.68
CA SER A 171 -16.29 -5.71 7.38
C SER A 171 -16.04 -5.48 8.88
N TRP A 172 -15.23 -4.48 9.21
CA TRP A 172 -14.99 -4.08 10.59
C TRP A 172 -16.28 -3.60 11.28
N LYS A 173 -17.07 -2.76 10.61
CA LYS A 173 -18.34 -2.24 11.11
C LYS A 173 -19.29 -3.39 11.47
N ARG A 174 -19.49 -4.34 10.54
CA ARG A 174 -20.37 -5.50 10.76
C ARG A 174 -19.94 -6.35 11.96
N GLU A 175 -18.62 -6.51 12.16
CA GLU A 175 -18.10 -7.27 13.30
C GLU A 175 -18.33 -6.53 14.62
N VAL A 176 -17.97 -5.23 14.67
CA VAL A 176 -18.10 -4.43 15.91
C VAL A 176 -19.56 -4.21 16.30
N GLU A 177 -20.47 -4.01 15.34
CA GLU A 177 -21.91 -3.90 15.62
C GLU A 177 -22.52 -5.17 16.23
N TYR A 178 -21.92 -6.34 15.96
CA TYR A 178 -22.37 -7.62 16.49
C TYR A 178 -21.69 -7.99 17.81
N SER A 179 -20.36 -7.93 17.85
CA SER A 179 -19.56 -8.46 18.98
C SER A 179 -19.12 -7.39 19.97
N TYR A 180 -19.11 -6.11 19.55
CA TYR A 180 -18.52 -4.99 20.28
C TYR A 180 -16.99 -5.09 20.46
N TYR A 181 -16.33 -5.99 19.70
CA TYR A 181 -14.89 -6.21 19.77
C TYR A 181 -14.20 -5.94 18.43
N THR A 182 -12.92 -5.59 18.52
CA THR A 182 -11.98 -5.67 17.42
C THR A 182 -11.19 -6.97 17.51
N PHE A 183 -10.77 -7.51 16.39
CA PHE A 183 -10.07 -8.79 16.32
C PHE A 183 -8.74 -8.70 15.61
N GLU A 184 -7.92 -9.71 15.79
CA GLU A 184 -6.61 -9.83 15.15
C GLU A 184 -6.75 -9.98 13.63
N MET A 185 -7.72 -10.75 13.17
CA MET A 185 -8.02 -10.99 11.76
C MET A 185 -9.51 -11.21 11.55
N LEU A 186 -9.94 -11.26 10.29
CA LEU A 186 -11.30 -11.64 9.90
C LEU A 186 -11.30 -12.93 9.09
N SER A 187 -12.23 -13.81 9.38
CA SER A 187 -12.50 -15.00 8.56
C SER A 187 -12.90 -14.59 7.16
N ILE A 188 -12.22 -15.12 6.16
CA ILE A 188 -12.45 -14.81 4.76
C ILE A 188 -13.85 -15.24 4.27
N THR A 189 -14.43 -16.26 4.90
CA THR A 189 -15.72 -16.83 4.53
C THR A 189 -16.90 -16.14 5.19
N THR A 190 -16.76 -15.80 6.47
CA THR A 190 -17.87 -15.28 7.27
C THR A 190 -17.77 -13.79 7.54
N GLY A 191 -16.57 -13.20 7.37
CA GLY A 191 -16.28 -11.83 7.78
C GLY A 191 -16.28 -11.62 9.31
N ARG A 192 -16.33 -12.72 10.09
CA ARG A 192 -16.32 -12.67 11.55
C ARG A 192 -14.89 -12.56 12.07
N GLY A 193 -14.75 -11.85 13.19
CA GLY A 193 -13.47 -11.76 13.89
C GLY A 193 -12.98 -13.12 14.39
N GLY A 194 -11.68 -13.32 14.33
CA GLY A 194 -11.03 -14.55 14.79
C GLY A 194 -9.83 -14.27 15.67
N TRP A 195 -9.44 -15.27 16.45
CA TRP A 195 -8.33 -15.29 17.39
C TRP A 195 -8.50 -14.29 18.52
N PHE A 196 -7.49 -13.46 18.77
CA PHE A 196 -7.54 -12.55 19.90
C PHE A 196 -8.47 -11.36 19.64
N HIS A 197 -9.38 -11.10 20.57
CA HIS A 197 -10.20 -9.90 20.59
C HIS A 197 -9.46 -8.74 21.29
N ASN A 198 -9.92 -7.51 21.06
CA ASN A 198 -9.30 -6.28 21.53
C ASN A 198 -7.87 -6.07 21.00
N PHE A 199 -7.56 -6.63 19.83
CA PHE A 199 -6.26 -6.51 19.19
C PHE A 199 -6.18 -5.21 18.37
N GLY A 200 -5.99 -4.07 19.06
CA GLY A 200 -6.05 -2.73 18.48
C GLY A 200 -4.99 -2.48 17.39
N GLY A 201 -3.81 -3.09 17.51
CA GLY A 201 -2.71 -2.89 16.58
C GLY A 201 -3.04 -3.30 15.13
N LEU A 202 -3.79 -4.39 14.95
CA LEU A 202 -4.21 -4.82 13.61
C LEU A 202 -5.50 -4.13 13.12
N SER A 203 -6.27 -3.53 14.03
CA SER A 203 -7.46 -2.75 13.69
C SER A 203 -7.18 -1.26 13.50
N ALA A 204 -5.98 -0.77 13.84
CA ALA A 204 -5.60 0.63 13.70
C ALA A 204 -5.78 1.22 12.28
N PRO A 205 -5.57 0.47 11.18
CA PRO A 205 -5.85 0.95 9.83
C PRO A 205 -7.27 1.47 9.61
N VAL A 206 -8.24 0.95 10.35
CA VAL A 206 -9.65 1.40 10.29
C VAL A 206 -9.78 2.90 10.58
N ASN A 207 -9.08 3.40 11.61
CA ASN A 207 -9.08 4.82 11.94
C ASN A 207 -8.45 5.68 10.83
N ILE A 208 -7.40 5.15 10.17
CA ILE A 208 -6.74 5.83 9.06
C ILE A 208 -7.67 5.90 7.86
N TRP A 209 -8.30 4.80 7.47
CA TRP A 209 -9.24 4.78 6.34
C TRP A 209 -10.49 5.63 6.61
N ALA A 210 -11.06 5.56 7.83
CA ALA A 210 -12.17 6.41 8.21
C ALA A 210 -11.80 7.90 8.13
N SER A 211 -10.61 8.26 8.58
CA SER A 211 -10.12 9.64 8.48
C SER A 211 -9.85 10.04 7.04
N ALA A 212 -9.22 9.16 6.25
CA ALA A 212 -8.82 9.45 4.88
C ALA A 212 -9.97 9.73 3.91
N TYR A 213 -11.16 9.20 4.21
CA TYR A 213 -12.31 9.35 3.32
C TYR A 213 -13.51 10.10 3.91
N PHE A 214 -13.59 10.26 5.25
CA PHE A 214 -14.80 10.75 5.88
C PHE A 214 -14.59 11.81 6.97
N LYS A 215 -13.35 12.15 7.32
CA LYS A 215 -13.08 13.16 8.36
C LYS A 215 -12.54 14.44 7.74
N ALA A 216 -13.34 15.51 7.74
CA ALA A 216 -12.87 16.82 7.30
C ALA A 216 -11.62 17.29 8.09
N GLY A 217 -10.73 17.99 7.39
CA GLY A 217 -9.47 18.46 7.95
C GLY A 217 -8.38 17.37 7.99
N THR A 218 -8.45 16.35 7.14
CA THR A 218 -7.41 15.33 7.01
C THR A 218 -6.91 15.21 5.56
N PHE A 219 -5.67 14.75 5.42
CA PHE A 219 -5.11 14.35 4.14
C PHE A 219 -4.29 13.06 4.27
N ASN A 220 -4.12 12.36 3.16
CA ASN A 220 -3.29 11.16 3.09
C ASN A 220 -2.54 11.09 1.76
N LEU A 221 -1.32 10.55 1.83
CA LEU A 221 -0.41 10.33 0.72
C LEU A 221 -0.01 8.86 0.68
N GLY A 222 0.61 8.41 -0.39
CA GLY A 222 1.31 7.14 -0.48
C GLY A 222 2.55 7.06 0.43
N PHE A 223 3.43 6.10 0.18
CA PHE A 223 4.70 5.95 0.90
C PHE A 223 5.82 6.80 0.32
N ASP A 224 5.77 7.08 -0.98
CA ASP A 224 6.82 7.77 -1.72
C ASP A 224 6.51 9.27 -1.90
N SER A 225 5.53 9.79 -1.16
CA SER A 225 5.17 11.21 -1.15
C SER A 225 5.19 11.77 0.27
N PHE A 226 5.70 12.99 0.41
CA PHE A 226 5.86 13.67 1.71
C PHE A 226 5.26 15.07 1.66
N CYS A 227 4.49 15.42 2.68
CA CYS A 227 4.00 16.77 2.88
C CYS A 227 5.02 17.54 3.71
N GLU A 228 5.58 18.61 3.13
CA GLU A 228 6.57 19.45 3.80
C GLU A 228 5.90 20.51 4.69
N ASN A 229 4.83 21.11 4.16
CA ASN A 229 4.02 22.09 4.87
C ASN A 229 2.55 21.90 4.50
N TYR A 230 1.66 22.17 5.42
CA TYR A 230 0.23 22.22 5.11
C TYR A 230 -0.53 23.14 6.07
N SER A 231 -1.68 23.61 5.62
CA SER A 231 -2.66 24.28 6.48
C SER A 231 -4.10 23.90 6.09
N PHE A 232 -4.96 23.81 7.10
CA PHE A 232 -6.41 23.83 6.94
C PHE A 232 -6.93 25.08 7.64
N GLU A 233 -7.79 25.84 6.97
CA GLU A 233 -8.32 27.11 7.47
C GLU A 233 -9.84 27.16 7.31
N ASN A 234 -10.47 28.11 8.00
CA ASN A 234 -11.88 28.48 7.83
C ASN A 234 -12.84 27.27 7.92
N ASP A 235 -12.77 26.50 9.00
CA ASP A 235 -13.59 25.29 9.18
C ASP A 235 -13.45 24.29 8.02
N PHE A 236 -12.18 24.05 7.61
CA PHE A 236 -11.81 23.12 6.53
C PHE A 236 -12.41 23.47 5.17
N THR A 237 -12.58 24.77 4.89
CA THR A 237 -13.00 25.27 3.56
C THR A 237 -11.84 25.80 2.73
N HIS A 238 -10.66 25.87 3.29
CA HIS A 238 -9.41 26.16 2.58
C HIS A 238 -8.33 25.18 3.01
N PHE A 239 -7.58 24.65 2.04
CA PHE A 239 -6.43 23.79 2.25
C PHE A 239 -5.28 24.21 1.35
N SER A 240 -4.08 24.21 1.90
CA SER A 240 -2.86 24.33 1.11
C SER A 240 -1.80 23.35 1.58
N ALA A 241 -0.98 22.82 0.67
CA ALA A 241 0.11 21.93 0.99
C ALA A 241 1.25 22.03 -0.04
N ASP A 242 2.48 21.91 0.47
CA ASP A 242 3.67 21.62 -0.34
C ASP A 242 4.00 20.14 -0.26
N VAL A 243 3.97 19.44 -1.38
CA VAL A 243 4.16 17.98 -1.46
C VAL A 243 5.34 17.64 -2.34
N SER A 244 6.25 16.84 -1.82
CA SER A 244 7.34 16.23 -2.59
C SER A 244 7.05 14.74 -2.81
N HIS A 245 7.34 14.21 -4.01
CA HIS A 245 7.22 12.79 -4.27
C HIS A 245 8.42 12.25 -5.09
N TYR A 246 8.74 10.96 -4.89
CA TYR A 246 10.03 10.39 -5.25
C TYR A 246 9.95 9.13 -6.13
N ASN A 247 8.74 8.65 -6.45
CA ASN A 247 8.59 7.38 -7.18
C ASN A 247 8.60 7.51 -8.71
N GLY A 248 8.54 8.73 -9.25
CA GLY A 248 8.49 8.98 -10.69
C GLY A 248 7.22 8.46 -11.39
N LYS A 249 6.15 8.17 -10.61
CA LYS A 249 4.85 7.73 -11.09
C LYS A 249 3.79 8.76 -10.71
N ASP A 250 2.72 8.82 -11.47
CA ASP A 250 1.53 9.57 -11.05
C ASP A 250 0.99 8.97 -9.76
N SER A 251 0.81 9.79 -8.74
CA SER A 251 0.32 9.36 -7.44
C SER A 251 -0.94 10.12 -7.04
N ILE A 252 -1.55 9.71 -5.93
CA ILE A 252 -2.80 10.31 -5.43
C ILE A 252 -2.59 10.89 -4.05
N MET A 253 -3.02 12.14 -3.88
CA MET A 253 -3.24 12.74 -2.58
C MET A 253 -4.74 12.73 -2.26
N LEU A 254 -5.09 12.20 -1.10
CA LEU A 254 -6.44 12.29 -0.55
C LEU A 254 -6.52 13.51 0.34
N VAL A 255 -7.57 14.33 0.16
CA VAL A 255 -7.85 15.48 1.05
C VAL A 255 -9.34 15.50 1.35
N VAL A 256 -9.70 15.65 2.61
CA VAL A 256 -11.10 15.74 3.05
C VAL A 256 -11.40 17.13 3.56
N MET A 257 -12.25 17.83 2.83
CA MET A 257 -12.74 19.18 3.13
C MET A 257 -14.11 19.13 3.80
N ASN A 258 -14.62 20.28 4.20
CA ASN A 258 -16.01 20.44 4.65
C ASN A 258 -16.99 20.07 3.52
N ASP A 259 -17.91 19.17 3.77
CA ASP A 259 -18.83 18.60 2.76
C ASP A 259 -20.02 19.49 2.38
N LYS A 260 -20.13 20.69 2.98
CA LYS A 260 -21.24 21.62 2.73
C LYS A 260 -21.01 22.55 1.53
N ASN A 261 -19.82 22.57 0.97
CA ASN A 261 -19.38 23.56 -0.02
C ASN A 261 -18.94 22.92 -1.35
N ASN A 262 -18.71 23.77 -2.35
CA ASN A 262 -18.04 23.41 -3.59
C ASN A 262 -16.66 24.04 -3.65
N TYR A 263 -15.72 23.37 -4.33
CA TYR A 263 -14.32 23.73 -4.30
C TYR A 263 -13.68 23.80 -5.67
N VAL A 264 -12.70 24.68 -5.80
CA VAL A 264 -11.70 24.65 -6.86
C VAL A 264 -10.45 24.01 -6.30
N VAL A 265 -9.88 23.09 -7.07
CA VAL A 265 -8.63 22.40 -6.73
C VAL A 265 -7.57 22.77 -7.74
N THR A 266 -6.41 23.23 -7.28
CA THR A 266 -5.28 23.56 -8.15
C THR A 266 -4.01 22.83 -7.71
N VAL A 267 -3.15 22.55 -8.71
CA VAL A 267 -1.79 22.06 -8.55
C VAL A 267 -0.86 23.04 -9.23
N ASP A 268 0.03 23.68 -8.48
CA ASP A 268 0.91 24.75 -8.95
C ASP A 268 0.15 25.94 -9.59
N GLY A 269 -1.03 26.25 -9.08
CA GLY A 269 -1.89 27.34 -9.59
C GLY A 269 -2.71 26.98 -10.84
N GLU A 270 -2.53 25.80 -11.43
CA GLU A 270 -3.30 25.31 -12.56
C GLU A 270 -4.42 24.38 -12.08
N LYS A 271 -5.53 24.31 -12.85
CA LYS A 271 -6.66 23.43 -12.52
C LYS A 271 -6.18 21.98 -12.42
N ALA A 272 -6.38 21.36 -11.26
CA ALA A 272 -5.96 19.99 -10.99
C ALA A 272 -6.82 18.95 -11.73
N VAL A 273 -6.21 17.79 -11.99
CA VAL A 273 -6.93 16.55 -12.30
C VAL A 273 -7.27 15.89 -10.97
N PHE A 274 -8.53 15.72 -10.67
CA PHE A 274 -9.00 15.09 -9.44
C PHE A 274 -10.34 14.39 -9.64
N ASN A 275 -10.65 13.48 -8.73
CA ASN A 275 -11.96 12.89 -8.55
C ASN A 275 -12.53 13.30 -7.18
N GLU A 276 -13.77 13.71 -7.11
CA GLU A 276 -14.49 13.89 -5.86
C GLU A 276 -15.20 12.58 -5.52
N ARG A 277 -14.56 11.75 -4.67
CA ARG A 277 -15.04 10.41 -4.29
C ARG A 277 -16.37 10.43 -3.57
N SER A 278 -16.55 11.38 -2.71
CA SER A 278 -17.77 11.78 -2.04
C SER A 278 -17.70 13.27 -1.78
N LYS A 279 -18.80 13.89 -1.42
CA LYS A 279 -18.85 15.36 -1.20
C LYS A 279 -17.75 15.78 -0.21
N GLY A 280 -16.87 16.65 -0.67
CA GLY A 280 -15.71 17.15 0.10
C GLY A 280 -14.49 16.22 0.15
N THR A 281 -14.54 15.00 -0.39
CA THR A 281 -13.40 14.08 -0.42
C THR A 281 -12.75 14.06 -1.80
N PHE A 282 -11.53 14.57 -1.90
CA PHE A 282 -10.79 14.74 -3.14
C PHE A 282 -9.66 13.73 -3.28
N GLU A 283 -9.61 13.10 -4.44
CA GLU A 283 -8.50 12.26 -4.91
C GLU A 283 -7.74 13.06 -5.97
N ILE A 284 -6.69 13.74 -5.55
CA ILE A 284 -5.95 14.69 -6.38
C ILE A 284 -4.76 13.98 -6.99
N LYS A 285 -4.65 14.05 -8.32
CA LYS A 285 -3.52 13.49 -9.04
C LYS A 285 -2.27 14.37 -8.88
N LEU A 286 -1.18 13.77 -8.40
CA LEU A 286 0.15 14.37 -8.35
C LEU A 286 0.92 13.91 -9.59
N PRO A 287 1.41 14.82 -10.45
CA PRO A 287 2.04 14.45 -11.73
C PRO A 287 3.44 13.90 -11.54
N SER A 288 3.79 12.85 -12.29
CA SER A 288 5.06 12.12 -12.20
C SER A 288 6.29 12.93 -12.66
N ASP A 289 6.10 13.95 -13.47
CA ASP A 289 7.15 14.79 -14.04
C ASP A 289 7.65 15.89 -13.08
N LYS A 290 7.00 16.07 -11.94
CA LYS A 290 7.35 17.07 -10.93
C LYS A 290 7.72 16.40 -9.61
N LYS A 291 8.89 16.74 -9.08
CA LYS A 291 9.33 16.26 -7.76
C LYS A 291 8.65 16.99 -6.59
N ARG A 292 8.18 18.21 -6.82
CA ARG A 292 7.49 19.03 -5.82
C ARG A 292 6.34 19.77 -6.46
N VAL A 293 5.22 19.81 -5.77
CA VAL A 293 4.00 20.49 -6.23
C VAL A 293 3.37 21.22 -5.04
N LYS A 294 2.70 22.35 -5.35
CA LYS A 294 1.85 23.06 -4.41
C LYS A 294 0.39 22.73 -4.70
N ILE A 295 -0.33 22.27 -3.69
CA ILE A 295 -1.75 21.95 -3.76
C ILE A 295 -2.53 23.08 -3.07
N GLU A 296 -3.61 23.54 -3.71
CA GLU A 296 -4.56 24.46 -3.09
C GLU A 296 -5.99 24.02 -3.36
N ILE A 297 -6.83 24.06 -2.33
CA ILE A 297 -8.27 23.82 -2.39
C ILE A 297 -8.96 25.00 -1.73
N GLN A 298 -9.87 25.64 -2.43
CA GLN A 298 -10.60 26.81 -1.95
C GLN A 298 -12.04 26.79 -2.42
N LEU A 299 -12.90 27.56 -1.77
CA LEU A 299 -14.29 27.73 -2.16
C LEU A 299 -14.42 28.27 -3.59
N VAL A 300 -15.47 27.81 -4.27
CA VAL A 300 -15.90 28.37 -5.58
C VAL A 300 -16.48 29.76 -5.37
#